data_dd3183e20b2855a8c89ae6fb82de376e
#
_entry.id   dd3183e20b2855a8c89ae6fb82de376e
#
_cell.length_a   1.000
_cell.length_b   1.000
_cell.length_c   1.000
_cell.angle_alpha   90.00
_cell.angle_beta   90.00
_cell.angle_gamma   90.00
#
_symmetry.space_group_name_H-M   'P 1'
#
loop_
_entity.id
_entity.type
_entity.pdbx_description
1 polymer ?
#
loop_
_entity_poly.entity_id
_entity_poly.type
_entity_poly.pdbx_seq_one_letter_code
_entity_poly.pdbx_strand_id
1 'polypeptide(L)'
;IPATGAAMGLKYKEEVGLSKKDSNSPVVICSLGDASCTEGEVSEAFQMAVLKKLPIIYLVQDNDWDISAKAEETRAQDISFFAKGFKGLETITIDGTDFTESYNAVGKAFDITRKRKCPVLIHAKVPLLNHHTSGVRMEWYRDDLDAHLLRDPLPILKELLIENGFKETELEDISTKSEKIVLEQYKKALEEKDPEPNELFNNIFAPTTVREEKGERSPKNKEATVMVDSALFAIRELMDADNRCLLYGQDVGGRLGGVFRAVSYTHLRAHETL
;
A
#
# COMPACT_ATOMS: atom_id res chain seq x y z
N ILE A 1 -4.61 -3.73 2.40
CA ILE A 1 -5.90 -3.12 2.01
C ILE A 1 -5.77 -1.61 1.78
N PRO A 2 -5.30 -0.75 2.72
CA PRO A 2 -5.24 0.71 2.50
C PRO A 2 -4.46 1.14 1.25
N ALA A 3 -3.31 0.53 0.98
CA ALA A 3 -2.52 0.84 -0.21
C ALA A 3 -3.28 0.52 -1.52
N THR A 4 -4.01 -0.60 -1.54
CA THR A 4 -4.87 -0.97 -2.68
C THR A 4 -5.99 0.04 -2.86
N GLY A 5 -6.60 0.52 -1.77
CA GLY A 5 -7.57 1.61 -1.78
C GLY A 5 -6.99 2.93 -2.32
N ALA A 6 -5.77 3.29 -1.92
CA ALA A 6 -5.07 4.45 -2.45
C ALA A 6 -4.85 4.34 -3.98
N ALA A 7 -4.46 3.16 -4.46
CA ALA A 7 -4.30 2.91 -5.90
C ALA A 7 -5.64 2.97 -6.66
N MET A 8 -6.74 2.55 -6.05
CA MET A 8 -8.09 2.76 -6.58
C MET A 8 -8.42 4.24 -6.71
N GLY A 9 -8.09 5.04 -5.68
CA GLY A 9 -8.28 6.48 -5.70
C GLY A 9 -7.47 7.19 -6.80
N LEU A 10 -6.22 6.77 -7.04
CA LEU A 10 -5.41 7.29 -8.13
C LEU A 10 -6.06 7.00 -9.49
N LYS A 11 -6.45 5.75 -9.70
CA LYS A 11 -7.12 5.35 -10.94
C LYS A 11 -8.44 6.10 -11.14
N TYR A 12 -9.24 6.24 -10.11
CA TYR A 12 -10.49 6.98 -10.17
C TYR A 12 -10.29 8.45 -10.55
N LYS A 13 -9.29 9.11 -9.96
CA LYS A 13 -8.95 10.50 -10.33
C LYS A 13 -8.64 10.65 -11.82
N GLU A 14 -7.93 9.68 -12.41
CA GLU A 14 -7.68 9.66 -13.85
C GLU A 14 -8.98 9.48 -14.65
N GLU A 15 -9.86 8.57 -14.22
CA GLU A 15 -11.11 8.23 -14.91
C GLU A 15 -12.11 9.38 -14.96
N VAL A 16 -12.16 10.19 -13.90
CA VAL A 16 -13.08 11.36 -13.81
C VAL A 16 -12.43 12.69 -14.18
N GLY A 17 -11.18 12.67 -14.68
CA GLY A 17 -10.49 13.86 -15.16
C GLY A 17 -9.94 14.77 -14.06
N LEU A 18 -9.86 14.33 -12.81
CA LEU A 18 -9.26 15.06 -11.70
C LEU A 18 -7.72 15.01 -11.72
N SER A 19 -7.13 14.11 -12.48
CA SER A 19 -5.70 14.05 -12.74
C SER A 19 -5.43 13.72 -14.21
N LYS A 20 -4.31 14.21 -14.72
CA LYS A 20 -3.86 13.85 -16.07
C LYS A 20 -3.19 12.48 -16.02
N LYS A 21 -3.41 11.73 -17.07
CA LYS A 21 -2.73 10.47 -17.31
C LYS A 21 -1.55 10.70 -18.25
N ASP A 22 -0.35 10.49 -17.74
CA ASP A 22 0.89 10.61 -18.50
C ASP A 22 1.90 9.52 -18.13
N SER A 23 3.11 9.61 -18.70
CA SER A 23 4.21 8.68 -18.41
C SER A 23 4.69 8.74 -16.95
N ASN A 24 4.38 9.80 -16.22
CA ASN A 24 4.77 10.04 -14.83
C ASN A 24 3.61 9.88 -13.86
N SER A 25 2.48 9.29 -14.31
CA SER A 25 1.35 9.00 -13.43
C SER A 25 1.81 8.30 -12.14
N PRO A 26 1.29 8.71 -10.98
CA PRO A 26 1.70 8.16 -9.69
C PRO A 26 1.37 6.67 -9.59
N VAL A 27 2.22 5.96 -8.86
CA VAL A 27 2.09 4.55 -8.55
C VAL A 27 2.16 4.38 -7.03
N VAL A 28 1.33 3.53 -6.47
CA VAL A 28 1.40 3.19 -5.06
C VAL A 28 2.40 2.06 -4.86
N ILE A 29 3.29 2.21 -3.88
CA ILE A 29 4.16 1.12 -3.41
C ILE A 29 3.64 0.67 -2.05
N CYS A 30 3.37 -0.62 -1.92
CA CYS A 30 3.00 -1.27 -0.67
C CYS A 30 4.14 -2.17 -0.22
N SER A 31 4.86 -1.79 0.83
CA SER A 31 5.90 -2.61 1.44
C SER A 31 5.28 -3.61 2.41
N LEU A 32 5.70 -4.86 2.33
CA LEU A 32 5.21 -6.00 3.11
C LEU A 32 6.39 -6.85 3.58
N GLY A 33 6.28 -7.43 4.78
CA GLY A 33 7.10 -8.58 5.16
C GLY A 33 6.53 -9.88 4.58
N ASP A 34 7.34 -10.89 4.52
CA ASP A 34 6.96 -12.21 3.98
C ASP A 34 5.86 -12.89 4.81
N ALA A 35 5.95 -12.85 6.13
CA ALA A 35 4.90 -13.38 7.00
C ALA A 35 3.57 -12.61 6.86
N SER A 36 3.62 -11.28 6.66
CA SER A 36 2.42 -10.48 6.42
C SER A 36 1.64 -10.93 5.17
N CYS A 37 2.30 -11.58 4.22
CA CYS A 37 1.67 -12.06 2.99
C CYS A 37 0.77 -13.27 3.20
N THR A 38 0.78 -13.90 4.38
CA THR A 38 -0.11 -15.02 4.73
C THR A 38 -1.48 -14.56 5.25
N GLU A 39 -1.63 -13.27 5.52
CA GLU A 39 -2.89 -12.69 5.97
C GLU A 39 -3.97 -12.74 4.87
N GLY A 40 -5.21 -13.02 5.25
CA GLY A 40 -6.33 -13.17 4.32
C GLY A 40 -6.58 -11.95 3.46
N GLU A 41 -6.46 -10.76 4.03
CA GLU A 41 -6.65 -9.47 3.35
C GLU A 41 -5.66 -9.23 2.20
N VAL A 42 -4.51 -9.89 2.22
CA VAL A 42 -3.53 -9.79 1.12
C VAL A 42 -4.06 -10.47 -0.14
N SER A 43 -4.73 -11.61 0.01
CA SER A 43 -5.42 -12.29 -1.11
C SER A 43 -6.48 -11.39 -1.74
N GLU A 44 -7.31 -10.75 -0.91
CA GLU A 44 -8.35 -9.83 -1.35
C GLU A 44 -7.76 -8.59 -2.05
N ALA A 45 -6.66 -8.05 -1.50
CA ALA A 45 -5.95 -6.93 -2.08
C ALA A 45 -5.37 -7.27 -3.47
N PHE A 46 -4.76 -8.45 -3.63
CA PHE A 46 -4.24 -8.91 -4.92
C PHE A 46 -5.37 -9.12 -5.93
N GLN A 47 -6.46 -9.76 -5.51
CA GLN A 47 -7.64 -9.98 -6.35
C GLN A 47 -8.20 -8.64 -6.86
N MET A 48 -8.40 -7.67 -5.98
CA MET A 48 -8.89 -6.35 -6.33
C MET A 48 -7.91 -5.60 -7.25
N ALA A 49 -6.62 -5.66 -6.95
CA ALA A 49 -5.59 -4.99 -7.75
C ALA A 49 -5.57 -5.49 -9.20
N VAL A 50 -5.66 -6.81 -9.39
CA VAL A 50 -5.71 -7.43 -10.72
C VAL A 50 -7.03 -7.11 -11.43
N LEU A 51 -8.17 -7.34 -10.77
CA LEU A 51 -9.50 -7.10 -11.31
C LEU A 51 -9.66 -5.66 -11.82
N LYS A 52 -9.21 -4.71 -11.03
CA LYS A 52 -9.31 -3.28 -11.35
C LYS A 52 -8.10 -2.74 -12.11
N LYS A 53 -7.06 -3.54 -12.37
CA LYS A 53 -5.82 -3.13 -13.06
C LYS A 53 -5.23 -1.88 -12.39
N LEU A 54 -4.97 -1.98 -11.09
CA LEU A 54 -4.55 -0.86 -10.26
C LEU A 54 -3.06 -0.50 -10.46
N PRO A 55 -2.69 0.78 -10.35
CA PRO A 55 -1.31 1.22 -10.42
C PRO A 55 -0.61 0.98 -9.05
N ILE A 56 -0.29 -0.27 -8.73
CA ILE A 56 0.31 -0.65 -7.46
C ILE A 56 1.47 -1.64 -7.66
N ILE A 57 2.52 -1.44 -6.87
CA ILE A 57 3.65 -2.35 -6.71
C ILE A 57 3.64 -2.84 -5.27
N TYR A 58 3.55 -4.15 -5.09
CA TYR A 58 3.73 -4.81 -3.81
C TYR A 58 5.21 -5.21 -3.69
N LEU A 59 5.93 -4.60 -2.74
CA LEU A 59 7.31 -4.93 -2.44
C LEU A 59 7.35 -5.83 -1.21
N VAL A 60 7.61 -7.11 -1.42
CA VAL A 60 7.73 -8.09 -0.34
C VAL A 60 9.20 -8.28 0.01
N GLN A 61 9.55 -7.94 1.23
CA GLN A 61 10.88 -8.13 1.82
C GLN A 61 10.88 -9.46 2.56
N ASP A 62 11.38 -10.49 1.90
CA ASP A 62 11.42 -11.86 2.40
C ASP A 62 12.75 -12.14 3.06
N ASN A 63 12.72 -12.26 4.37
CA ASN A 63 13.89 -12.56 5.20
C ASN A 63 13.83 -13.94 5.85
N ASP A 64 12.88 -14.78 5.46
CA ASP A 64 12.62 -16.12 5.98
C ASP A 64 12.19 -16.18 7.45
N TRP A 65 11.92 -15.05 8.09
CA TRP A 65 11.54 -14.99 9.50
C TRP A 65 10.33 -14.08 9.72
N ASP A 66 9.40 -14.58 10.53
CA ASP A 66 8.49 -13.75 11.32
C ASP A 66 9.22 -13.30 12.62
N ILE A 67 8.55 -12.98 13.72
CA ILE A 67 9.25 -12.59 14.96
C ILE A 67 10.19 -13.70 15.41
N SER A 68 9.70 -14.93 15.56
CA SER A 68 10.48 -16.09 16.02
C SER A 68 10.11 -17.41 15.31
N ALA A 69 9.29 -17.34 14.27
CA ALA A 69 8.90 -18.48 13.46
C ALA A 69 9.57 -18.41 12.09
N LYS A 70 10.11 -19.53 11.64
CA LYS A 70 10.69 -19.65 10.29
C LYS A 70 9.60 -19.67 9.23
N ALA A 71 9.96 -19.30 8.01
CA ALA A 71 9.08 -19.33 6.86
C ALA A 71 8.39 -20.69 6.65
N GLU A 72 9.13 -21.79 6.85
CA GLU A 72 8.62 -23.16 6.73
C GLU A 72 7.56 -23.54 7.76
N GLU A 73 7.49 -22.79 8.89
CA GLU A 73 6.49 -22.99 9.94
C GLU A 73 5.20 -22.19 9.67
N THR A 74 5.29 -21.14 8.86
CA THR A 74 4.20 -20.17 8.69
C THR A 74 3.56 -20.19 7.32
N ARG A 75 4.25 -20.70 6.29
CA ARG A 75 3.77 -20.70 4.91
C ARG A 75 4.10 -21.98 4.15
N ALA A 76 3.11 -22.46 3.42
CA ALA A 76 3.24 -23.69 2.63
C ALA A 76 4.01 -23.47 1.31
N GLN A 77 4.15 -22.22 0.87
CA GLN A 77 4.80 -21.86 -0.38
C GLN A 77 5.36 -20.43 -0.34
N ASP A 78 6.33 -20.21 -1.19
CA ASP A 78 6.93 -18.91 -1.40
C ASP A 78 5.91 -17.90 -1.96
N ILE A 79 6.01 -16.63 -1.58
CA ILE A 79 5.09 -15.59 -2.01
C ILE A 79 5.04 -15.42 -3.53
N SER A 80 6.15 -15.67 -4.21
CA SER A 80 6.21 -15.62 -5.67
C SER A 80 5.33 -16.68 -6.32
N PHE A 81 5.19 -17.86 -5.70
CA PHE A 81 4.26 -18.91 -6.17
C PHE A 81 2.81 -18.56 -5.84
N PHE A 82 2.56 -18.05 -4.64
CA PHE A 82 1.24 -17.60 -4.24
C PHE A 82 0.70 -16.52 -5.18
N ALA A 83 1.52 -15.51 -5.47
CA ALA A 83 1.17 -14.41 -6.37
C ALA A 83 0.83 -14.87 -7.80
N LYS A 84 1.44 -15.93 -8.30
CA LYS A 84 1.14 -16.53 -9.63
C LYS A 84 -0.29 -17.07 -9.74
N GLY A 85 -0.95 -17.35 -8.62
CA GLY A 85 -2.36 -17.72 -8.60
C GLY A 85 -3.30 -16.59 -9.05
N PHE A 86 -2.85 -15.35 -9.01
CA PHE A 86 -3.61 -14.17 -9.41
C PHE A 86 -3.24 -13.78 -10.85
N LYS A 87 -3.99 -14.32 -11.82
CA LYS A 87 -3.72 -14.07 -13.25
C LYS A 87 -3.77 -12.58 -13.57
N GLY A 88 -2.62 -11.98 -13.89
CA GLY A 88 -2.47 -10.54 -14.17
C GLY A 88 -1.72 -9.78 -13.08
N LEU A 89 -1.29 -10.44 -12.02
CA LEU A 89 -0.27 -9.93 -11.09
C LEU A 89 1.11 -10.38 -11.61
N GLU A 90 1.87 -9.42 -12.16
CA GLU A 90 3.23 -9.69 -12.61
C GLU A 90 4.14 -9.89 -11.40
N THR A 91 5.01 -10.89 -11.45
CA THR A 91 5.91 -11.23 -10.33
C THR A 91 7.35 -11.14 -10.76
N ILE A 92 8.17 -10.43 -9.99
CA ILE A 92 9.62 -10.29 -10.18
C ILE A 92 10.28 -10.75 -8.89
N THR A 93 11.11 -11.78 -8.95
CA THR A 93 11.91 -12.25 -7.80
C THR A 93 13.34 -11.79 -7.98
N ILE A 94 13.94 -11.27 -6.91
CA ILE A 94 15.29 -10.70 -6.91
C ILE A 94 16.07 -11.10 -5.66
N ASP A 95 17.38 -11.05 -5.75
CA ASP A 95 18.25 -10.91 -4.57
C ASP A 95 18.25 -9.44 -4.13
N GLY A 96 17.56 -9.17 -3.01
CA GLY A 96 17.44 -7.80 -2.47
C GLY A 96 18.75 -7.24 -1.89
N THR A 97 19.83 -8.03 -1.85
CA THR A 97 21.17 -7.57 -1.45
C THR A 97 21.98 -7.02 -2.62
N ASP A 98 21.57 -7.34 -3.86
CA ASP A 98 22.17 -6.77 -5.07
C ASP A 98 21.46 -5.44 -5.42
N PHE A 99 22.21 -4.35 -5.31
CA PHE A 99 21.72 -3.00 -5.62
C PHE A 99 21.30 -2.87 -7.09
N THR A 100 22.10 -3.40 -8.01
CA THR A 100 21.86 -3.27 -9.45
C THR A 100 20.61 -4.05 -9.86
N GLU A 101 20.46 -5.26 -9.35
CA GLU A 101 19.25 -6.07 -9.58
C GLU A 101 18.02 -5.38 -9.01
N SER A 102 18.11 -4.89 -7.77
CA SER A 102 17.03 -4.15 -7.11
C SER A 102 16.62 -2.89 -7.87
N TYR A 103 17.58 -2.07 -8.29
CA TYR A 103 17.33 -0.86 -9.07
C TYR A 103 16.60 -1.17 -10.40
N ASN A 104 17.10 -2.15 -11.14
CA ASN A 104 16.53 -2.55 -12.41
C ASN A 104 15.13 -3.16 -12.24
N ALA A 105 14.91 -3.99 -11.21
CA ALA A 105 13.60 -4.59 -10.92
C ALA A 105 12.55 -3.54 -10.57
N VAL A 106 12.91 -2.55 -9.74
CA VAL A 106 12.02 -1.44 -9.40
C VAL A 106 11.69 -0.61 -10.63
N GLY A 107 12.68 -0.26 -11.45
CA GLY A 107 12.47 0.45 -12.71
C GLY A 107 11.53 -0.30 -13.66
N LYS A 108 11.75 -1.61 -13.82
CA LYS A 108 10.89 -2.50 -14.61
C LYS A 108 9.47 -2.56 -14.06
N ALA A 109 9.30 -2.64 -12.74
CA ALA A 109 7.99 -2.66 -12.10
C ALA A 109 7.20 -1.36 -12.36
N PHE A 110 7.84 -0.19 -12.26
CA PHE A 110 7.24 1.08 -12.64
C PHE A 110 6.80 1.11 -14.09
N ASP A 111 7.65 0.63 -14.98
CA ASP A 111 7.35 0.56 -16.43
C ASP A 111 6.15 -0.34 -16.71
N ILE A 112 6.11 -1.52 -16.13
CA ILE A 112 4.98 -2.45 -16.26
C ILE A 112 3.70 -1.80 -15.74
N THR A 113 3.74 -1.25 -14.54
CA THR A 113 2.58 -0.68 -13.87
C THR A 113 2.01 0.51 -14.66
N ARG A 114 2.88 1.41 -15.14
CA ARG A 114 2.47 2.60 -15.90
C ARG A 114 2.02 2.27 -17.32
N LYS A 115 2.79 1.45 -18.06
CA LYS A 115 2.54 1.14 -19.47
C LYS A 115 1.44 0.12 -19.68
N ARG A 116 1.46 -0.96 -18.89
CA ARG A 116 0.51 -2.09 -19.02
C ARG A 116 -0.70 -1.99 -18.13
N LYS A 117 -0.70 -1.09 -17.15
CA LYS A 117 -1.75 -0.99 -16.10
C LYS A 117 -1.99 -2.32 -15.41
N CYS A 118 -0.93 -2.92 -14.96
CA CYS A 118 -0.88 -4.23 -14.34
C CYS A 118 -0.21 -4.08 -12.99
N PRO A 119 -0.79 -4.58 -11.90
CA PRO A 119 -0.11 -4.61 -10.62
C PRO A 119 1.12 -5.52 -10.70
N VAL A 120 2.15 -5.17 -9.96
CA VAL A 120 3.41 -5.92 -9.90
C VAL A 120 3.69 -6.31 -8.46
N LEU A 121 4.19 -7.53 -8.25
CA LEU A 121 4.79 -7.96 -7.00
C LEU A 121 6.30 -8.12 -7.22
N ILE A 122 7.10 -7.42 -6.42
CA ILE A 122 8.54 -7.63 -6.30
C ILE A 122 8.76 -8.47 -5.04
N HIS A 123 9.29 -9.66 -5.23
CA HIS A 123 9.70 -10.55 -4.15
C HIS A 123 11.21 -10.42 -3.97
N ALA A 124 11.63 -9.65 -2.98
CA ALA A 124 13.03 -9.39 -2.67
C ALA A 124 13.49 -10.30 -1.53
N LYS A 125 14.42 -11.21 -1.79
CA LYS A 125 15.05 -12.01 -0.75
C LYS A 125 16.14 -11.20 -0.08
N VAL A 126 15.96 -10.93 1.22
CA VAL A 126 16.81 -10.05 2.02
C VAL A 126 17.26 -10.74 3.30
N PRO A 127 18.41 -10.37 3.89
CA PRO A 127 18.77 -10.86 5.21
C PRO A 127 17.98 -10.12 6.32
N LEU A 128 17.78 -10.78 7.45
CA LEU A 128 17.34 -10.15 8.69
C LEU A 128 18.59 -9.91 9.57
N LEU A 129 19.10 -8.68 9.55
CA LEU A 129 20.38 -8.32 10.19
C LEU A 129 20.23 -7.92 11.66
N ASN A 130 19.05 -7.46 12.07
CA ASN A 130 18.80 -6.94 13.40
C ASN A 130 17.63 -7.66 14.07
N HIS A 131 17.36 -7.33 15.32
CA HIS A 131 16.19 -7.84 16.03
C HIS A 131 14.90 -7.39 15.34
N HIS A 132 13.91 -8.28 15.29
CA HIS A 132 12.61 -7.95 14.75
C HIS A 132 11.91 -6.86 15.58
N THR A 133 12.09 -6.91 16.91
CA THR A 133 11.50 -5.95 17.85
C THR A 133 12.43 -5.74 19.04
N SER A 134 12.27 -4.65 19.74
CA SER A 134 13.10 -4.27 20.90
C SER A 134 13.08 -5.27 22.07
N GLY A 135 12.01 -6.08 22.19
CA GLY A 135 11.82 -7.00 23.31
C GLY A 135 12.29 -8.43 23.06
N VAL A 136 12.60 -8.81 21.82
CA VAL A 136 12.94 -10.18 21.46
C VAL A 136 14.29 -10.23 20.75
N ARG A 137 15.25 -10.86 21.41
CA ARG A 137 16.61 -10.96 20.91
C ARG A 137 16.74 -12.16 19.97
N MET A 138 17.26 -11.93 18.77
CA MET A 138 17.40 -12.96 17.72
C MET A 138 18.32 -14.11 18.13
N GLU A 139 19.31 -13.86 18.97
CA GLU A 139 20.23 -14.86 19.49
C GLU A 139 19.56 -15.95 20.35
N TRP A 140 18.33 -15.72 20.79
CA TRP A 140 17.59 -16.69 21.61
C TRP A 140 16.92 -17.80 20.80
N TYR A 141 16.68 -17.55 19.51
CA TYR A 141 15.85 -18.47 18.70
C TYR A 141 16.41 -18.72 17.30
N ARG A 142 17.42 -17.95 16.86
CA ARG A 142 17.98 -18.09 15.51
C ARG A 142 19.33 -18.80 15.54
N ASP A 143 19.50 -19.71 14.59
CA ASP A 143 20.73 -20.50 14.35
C ASP A 143 21.45 -20.13 13.04
N ASP A 144 20.93 -19.13 12.30
CA ASP A 144 21.37 -18.73 10.97
C ASP A 144 21.99 -17.32 10.89
N LEU A 145 22.34 -16.72 12.03
CA LEU A 145 22.79 -15.32 12.11
C LEU A 145 23.99 -15.04 11.21
N ASP A 146 24.99 -15.91 11.22
CA ASP A 146 26.22 -15.74 10.42
C ASP A 146 25.90 -15.76 8.91
N ALA A 147 25.00 -16.63 8.49
CA ALA A 147 24.57 -16.70 7.10
C ALA A 147 23.87 -15.41 6.64
N HIS A 148 23.08 -14.79 7.52
CA HIS A 148 22.44 -13.50 7.22
C HIS A 148 23.45 -12.33 7.23
N LEU A 149 24.41 -12.32 8.14
CA LEU A 149 25.47 -11.32 8.18
C LEU A 149 26.34 -11.30 6.93
N LEU A 150 26.63 -12.46 6.36
CA LEU A 150 27.36 -12.59 5.09
C LEU A 150 26.62 -11.98 3.90
N ARG A 151 25.30 -11.78 4.04
CA ARG A 151 24.44 -11.17 3.02
C ARG A 151 24.11 -9.71 3.32
N ASP A 152 24.84 -9.04 4.19
CA ASP A 152 24.65 -7.60 4.42
C ASP A 152 24.88 -6.84 3.10
N PRO A 153 23.87 -6.11 2.60
CA PRO A 153 23.98 -5.40 1.32
C PRO A 153 24.97 -4.22 1.37
N LEU A 154 25.28 -3.68 2.54
CA LEU A 154 26.12 -2.50 2.64
C LEU A 154 27.59 -2.76 2.29
N PRO A 155 28.28 -3.78 2.84
CA PRO A 155 29.60 -4.16 2.37
C PRO A 155 29.63 -4.55 0.90
N ILE A 156 28.66 -5.31 0.44
CA ILE A 156 28.53 -5.74 -0.97
C ILE A 156 28.48 -4.52 -1.90
N LEU A 157 27.64 -3.52 -1.58
CA LEU A 157 27.55 -2.29 -2.34
C LEU A 157 28.84 -1.48 -2.29
N LYS A 158 29.52 -1.41 -1.12
CA LYS A 158 30.79 -0.72 -0.97
C LYS A 158 31.85 -1.30 -1.92
N GLU A 159 31.98 -2.62 -1.95
CA GLU A 159 32.92 -3.32 -2.85
C GLU A 159 32.59 -3.03 -4.32
N LEU A 160 31.33 -3.15 -4.71
CA LEU A 160 30.87 -2.85 -6.07
C LEU A 160 31.22 -1.41 -6.49
N LEU A 161 31.05 -0.43 -5.61
CA LEU A 161 31.38 0.97 -5.88
C LEU A 161 32.87 1.19 -6.06
N ILE A 162 33.70 0.56 -5.21
CA ILE A 162 35.17 0.63 -5.31
C ILE A 162 35.65 0.02 -6.64
N GLU A 163 35.11 -1.15 -7.02
CA GLU A 163 35.40 -1.80 -8.31
C GLU A 163 35.03 -0.90 -9.51
N ASN A 164 34.00 -0.06 -9.35
CA ASN A 164 33.58 0.90 -10.37
C ASN A 164 34.26 2.27 -10.27
N GLY A 165 35.34 2.37 -9.49
CA GLY A 165 36.23 3.53 -9.47
C GLY A 165 35.89 4.62 -8.46
N PHE A 166 34.96 4.39 -7.54
CA PHE A 166 34.73 5.27 -6.38
C PHE A 166 35.88 5.12 -5.37
N LYS A 167 36.29 6.23 -4.77
CA LYS A 167 37.31 6.19 -3.73
C LYS A 167 36.75 5.80 -2.39
N GLU A 168 37.43 4.95 -1.67
CA GLU A 168 37.01 4.54 -0.33
C GLU A 168 36.81 5.74 0.61
N THR A 169 37.66 6.77 0.52
CA THR A 169 37.51 8.01 1.30
C THR A 169 36.20 8.76 1.02
N GLU A 170 35.71 8.72 -0.21
CA GLU A 170 34.43 9.34 -0.58
C GLU A 170 33.25 8.58 0.08
N LEU A 171 33.34 7.26 0.14
CA LEU A 171 32.33 6.41 0.77
C LEU A 171 32.33 6.57 2.29
N GLU A 172 33.52 6.69 2.90
CA GLU A 172 33.68 6.97 4.34
C GLU A 172 33.11 8.35 4.71
N ASP A 173 33.34 9.37 3.88
CA ASP A 173 32.76 10.69 4.06
C ASP A 173 31.24 10.68 4.02
N ILE A 174 30.65 9.89 3.11
CA ILE A 174 29.19 9.72 3.02
C ILE A 174 28.67 9.03 4.29
N SER A 175 29.31 7.97 4.74
CA SER A 175 28.97 7.24 5.95
C SER A 175 28.99 8.15 7.18
N THR A 176 30.09 8.88 7.37
CA THR A 176 30.25 9.81 8.49
C THR A 176 29.20 10.93 8.49
N LYS A 177 28.90 11.50 7.33
CA LYS A 177 27.86 12.53 7.20
C LYS A 177 26.48 11.96 7.52
N SER A 178 26.18 10.75 7.06
CA SER A 178 24.89 10.08 7.29
C SER A 178 24.72 9.79 8.79
N GLU A 179 25.75 9.25 9.45
CA GLU A 179 25.76 8.99 10.88
C GLU A 179 25.51 10.26 11.69
N LYS A 180 26.19 11.36 11.34
CA LYS A 180 25.98 12.65 11.99
C LYS A 180 24.53 13.13 11.86
N ILE A 181 23.93 13.03 10.66
CA ILE A 181 22.54 13.41 10.44
C ILE A 181 21.60 12.57 11.31
N VAL A 182 21.79 11.24 11.33
CA VAL A 182 20.97 10.34 12.14
C VAL A 182 21.06 10.68 13.62
N LEU A 183 22.28 10.90 14.15
CA LEU A 183 22.49 11.27 15.54
C LEU A 183 21.85 12.63 15.89
N GLU A 184 21.92 13.61 15.00
CA GLU A 184 21.27 14.92 15.20
C GLU A 184 19.74 14.78 15.24
N GLN A 185 19.14 13.98 14.35
CA GLN A 185 17.70 13.74 14.35
C GLN A 185 17.26 12.94 15.59
N TYR A 186 18.05 11.95 16.00
CA TYR A 186 17.78 11.19 17.22
C TYR A 186 17.77 12.11 18.46
N LYS A 187 18.77 13.01 18.59
CA LYS A 187 18.82 13.97 19.69
C LYS A 187 17.59 14.88 19.70
N LYS A 188 17.19 15.39 18.54
CA LYS A 188 15.97 16.20 18.43
C LYS A 188 14.72 15.42 18.90
N ALA A 189 14.60 14.15 18.50
CA ALA A 189 13.49 13.33 18.93
C ALA A 189 13.46 13.10 20.45
N LEU A 190 14.65 12.99 21.09
CA LEU A 190 14.74 12.88 22.56
C LEU A 190 14.39 14.19 23.29
N GLU A 191 14.54 15.33 22.64
CA GLU A 191 14.19 16.65 23.21
C GLU A 191 12.72 17.01 23.06
N GLU A 192 11.99 16.28 22.20
CA GLU A 192 10.54 16.48 22.02
C GLU A 192 9.78 16.08 23.28
N LYS A 193 8.71 16.77 23.54
CA LYS A 193 7.84 16.47 24.67
C LYS A 193 7.11 15.14 24.44
N ASP A 194 6.98 14.36 25.49
CA ASP A 194 6.09 13.21 25.47
C ASP A 194 4.65 13.64 25.19
N PRO A 195 3.87 12.84 24.44
CA PRO A 195 2.47 13.10 24.21
C PRO A 195 1.69 13.18 25.52
N GLU A 196 0.81 14.19 25.64
CA GLU A 196 -0.09 14.30 26.78
C GLU A 196 -1.18 13.21 26.71
N PRO A 197 -1.58 12.60 27.84
CA PRO A 197 -2.58 11.52 27.83
C PRO A 197 -3.91 11.91 27.15
N ASN A 198 -4.27 13.18 27.19
CA ASN A 198 -5.49 13.69 26.55
C ASN A 198 -5.38 13.74 25.00
N GLU A 199 -4.18 13.74 24.46
CA GLU A 199 -3.96 13.73 23.00
C GLU A 199 -4.38 12.41 22.36
N LEU A 200 -4.52 11.35 23.14
CA LEU A 200 -5.05 10.05 22.70
C LEU A 200 -6.41 10.21 22.00
N PHE A 201 -7.21 11.17 22.41
CA PHE A 201 -8.54 11.42 21.86
C PHE A 201 -8.54 12.43 20.69
N ASN A 202 -7.38 13.03 20.37
CA ASN A 202 -7.25 13.94 19.27
C ASN A 202 -7.18 13.19 17.94
N ASN A 203 -7.79 13.75 16.91
CA ASN A 203 -7.70 13.25 15.53
C ASN A 203 -8.18 11.79 15.31
N ILE A 204 -9.00 11.23 16.21
CA ILE A 204 -9.59 9.91 16.05
C ILE A 204 -10.49 9.86 14.81
N PHE A 205 -11.23 10.95 14.58
CA PHE A 205 -12.10 11.10 13.42
C PHE A 205 -11.73 12.36 12.65
N ALA A 206 -11.88 12.31 11.34
CA ALA A 206 -11.77 13.51 10.51
C ALA A 206 -12.83 14.54 10.92
N PRO A 207 -12.54 15.84 10.81
CA PRO A 207 -13.53 16.87 11.06
C PRO A 207 -14.75 16.62 10.17
N THR A 208 -15.92 16.49 10.79
CA THR A 208 -17.18 16.32 10.06
C THR A 208 -17.77 17.72 9.84
N THR A 209 -17.76 18.15 8.59
CA THR A 209 -18.26 19.49 8.21
C THR A 209 -19.78 19.58 8.07
N VAL A 210 -20.44 18.42 7.92
CA VAL A 210 -21.90 18.35 7.74
C VAL A 210 -22.51 17.66 8.95
N ARG A 211 -22.93 18.43 9.94
CA ARG A 211 -23.63 17.91 11.14
C ARG A 211 -25.00 18.54 11.32
N GLU A 212 -25.32 19.56 10.54
CA GLU A 212 -26.61 20.24 10.61
C GLU A 212 -27.53 19.74 9.52
N GLU A 213 -28.72 19.37 9.92
CA GLU A 213 -29.80 19.04 8.99
C GLU A 213 -30.26 20.34 8.29
N LYS A 214 -30.31 20.29 6.96
CA LYS A 214 -30.79 21.42 6.15
C LYS A 214 -32.08 21.02 5.44
N GLY A 215 -33.03 21.94 5.39
CA GLY A 215 -34.32 21.73 4.75
C GLY A 215 -35.44 21.33 5.72
N GLU A 216 -36.56 20.98 5.17
CA GLU A 216 -37.75 20.56 5.94
C GLU A 216 -37.92 19.03 5.80
N ARG A 217 -38.13 18.35 6.94
CA ARG A 217 -38.40 16.89 6.94
C ARG A 217 -39.74 16.53 6.28
N SER A 218 -40.71 17.46 6.31
CA SER A 218 -42.05 17.23 5.77
C SER A 218 -42.54 18.49 5.05
N PRO A 219 -41.97 18.81 3.86
CA PRO A 219 -42.30 20.01 3.13
C PRO A 219 -43.77 19.96 2.66
N LYS A 220 -44.49 21.07 2.87
CA LYS A 220 -45.88 21.18 2.44
C LYS A 220 -45.96 21.13 0.91
N ASN A 221 -47.03 20.53 0.39
CA ASN A 221 -47.32 20.43 -1.06
C ASN A 221 -46.26 19.66 -1.87
N LYS A 222 -45.56 18.72 -1.25
CA LYS A 222 -44.69 17.77 -1.94
C LYS A 222 -45.33 16.38 -1.94
N GLU A 223 -45.06 15.65 -3.01
CA GLU A 223 -45.49 14.25 -3.11
C GLU A 223 -44.72 13.38 -2.10
N ALA A 224 -45.42 12.50 -1.42
CA ALA A 224 -44.83 11.57 -0.48
C ALA A 224 -43.98 10.53 -1.21
N THR A 225 -42.74 10.35 -0.79
CA THR A 225 -41.81 9.38 -1.36
C THR A 225 -41.42 8.40 -0.28
N VAL A 226 -41.25 7.12 -0.66
CA VAL A 226 -40.77 6.11 0.28
C VAL A 226 -39.30 6.38 0.65
N MET A 227 -38.93 6.04 1.88
CA MET A 227 -37.60 6.37 2.43
C MET A 227 -36.43 5.88 1.55
N VAL A 228 -36.57 4.70 0.96
CA VAL A 228 -35.53 4.12 0.08
C VAL A 228 -35.33 4.95 -1.19
N ASP A 229 -36.40 5.48 -1.78
CA ASP A 229 -36.31 6.33 -2.97
C ASP A 229 -35.74 7.72 -2.60
N SER A 230 -36.08 8.23 -1.43
CA SER A 230 -35.47 9.48 -0.92
C SER A 230 -33.97 9.37 -0.71
N ALA A 231 -33.49 8.26 -0.15
CA ALA A 231 -32.09 7.96 -0.01
C ALA A 231 -31.38 7.83 -1.38
N LEU A 232 -32.05 7.15 -2.32
CA LEU A 232 -31.57 7.01 -3.69
C LEU A 232 -31.41 8.37 -4.38
N PHE A 233 -32.41 9.25 -4.30
CA PHE A 233 -32.38 10.57 -4.92
C PHE A 233 -31.28 11.43 -4.30
N ALA A 234 -31.11 11.42 -2.96
CA ALA A 234 -30.07 12.16 -2.28
C ALA A 234 -28.65 11.71 -2.72
N ILE A 235 -28.42 10.40 -2.85
CA ILE A 235 -27.15 9.86 -3.33
C ILE A 235 -26.90 10.31 -4.78
N ARG A 236 -27.89 10.23 -5.66
CA ARG A 236 -27.77 10.67 -7.06
C ARG A 236 -27.44 12.16 -7.15
N GLU A 237 -28.16 13.00 -6.45
CA GLU A 237 -27.93 14.45 -6.42
C GLU A 237 -26.51 14.80 -5.96
N LEU A 238 -26.01 14.12 -4.94
CA LEU A 238 -24.63 14.30 -4.46
C LEU A 238 -23.60 13.85 -5.49
N MET A 239 -23.82 12.71 -6.12
CA MET A 239 -22.89 12.18 -7.12
C MET A 239 -22.91 12.98 -8.41
N ASP A 240 -24.06 13.54 -8.80
CA ASP A 240 -24.18 14.43 -9.96
C ASP A 240 -23.53 15.81 -9.68
N ALA A 241 -23.60 16.27 -8.45
CA ALA A 241 -23.03 17.57 -8.04
C ALA A 241 -21.52 17.53 -7.82
N ASP A 242 -20.95 16.38 -7.43
CA ASP A 242 -19.53 16.25 -7.09
C ASP A 242 -18.96 14.90 -7.57
N ASN A 243 -18.12 14.98 -8.61
CA ASN A 243 -17.45 13.82 -9.18
C ASN A 243 -16.41 13.15 -8.26
N ARG A 244 -16.18 13.69 -7.06
CA ARG A 244 -15.34 13.06 -6.02
C ARG A 244 -16.14 12.08 -5.17
N CYS A 245 -17.47 12.09 -5.27
CA CYS A 245 -18.35 11.17 -4.55
C CYS A 245 -18.24 9.76 -5.12
N LEU A 246 -18.10 8.78 -4.24
CA LEU A 246 -18.04 7.36 -4.56
C LEU A 246 -19.03 6.60 -3.67
N LEU A 247 -19.71 5.62 -4.26
CA LEU A 247 -20.56 4.70 -3.53
C LEU A 247 -19.95 3.30 -3.58
N TYR A 248 -19.72 2.73 -2.40
CA TYR A 248 -19.22 1.37 -2.23
C TYR A 248 -20.26 0.53 -1.50
N GLY A 249 -20.40 -0.71 -1.91
CA GLY A 249 -21.26 -1.67 -1.23
C GLY A 249 -21.55 -2.88 -2.11
N GLN A 250 -22.12 -3.91 -1.50
CA GLN A 250 -22.59 -5.08 -2.19
C GLN A 250 -23.91 -4.72 -2.94
N ASP A 251 -24.01 -5.14 -4.18
CA ASP A 251 -25.21 -4.95 -5.02
C ASP A 251 -25.66 -3.48 -5.17
N VAL A 252 -24.70 -2.52 -5.10
CA VAL A 252 -25.01 -1.08 -5.27
C VAL A 252 -25.13 -0.65 -6.73
N GLY A 253 -24.73 -1.49 -7.68
CA GLY A 253 -24.74 -1.20 -9.11
C GLY A 253 -25.61 -2.16 -9.93
N GLY A 254 -25.96 -1.75 -11.18
CA GLY A 254 -26.66 -2.59 -12.11
C GLY A 254 -28.17 -2.76 -11.84
N ARG A 255 -28.80 -3.75 -12.51
CA ARG A 255 -30.25 -3.99 -12.43
C ARG A 255 -30.73 -4.59 -11.11
N LEU A 256 -29.83 -5.29 -10.41
CA LEU A 256 -30.14 -5.93 -9.14
C LEU A 256 -29.90 -4.99 -7.96
N GLY A 257 -29.30 -3.82 -8.22
CA GLY A 257 -28.93 -2.87 -7.20
C GLY A 257 -29.91 -2.82 -6.08
N GLY A 258 -29.65 -3.63 -5.04
CA GLY A 258 -30.49 -3.95 -3.91
C GLY A 258 -31.43 -2.84 -3.44
N VAL A 259 -31.36 -2.45 -2.22
CA VAL A 259 -32.14 -1.32 -1.67
C VAL A 259 -31.88 -0.01 -2.45
N PHE A 260 -30.75 0.08 -3.17
CA PHE A 260 -30.34 1.30 -3.87
C PHE A 260 -30.12 1.04 -5.36
N ARG A 261 -31.13 1.18 -6.17
CA ARG A 261 -31.04 1.22 -7.65
C ARG A 261 -30.25 2.46 -8.14
N ALA A 262 -29.36 2.97 -7.29
CA ALA A 262 -28.81 4.32 -7.37
C ALA A 262 -27.92 4.57 -8.58
N VAL A 263 -27.23 3.55 -9.08
CA VAL A 263 -26.08 3.78 -9.98
C VAL A 263 -26.30 3.28 -11.41
N SER A 264 -27.47 2.74 -11.75
CA SER A 264 -27.74 2.24 -13.11
C SER A 264 -27.88 3.33 -14.17
N TYR A 265 -28.00 4.60 -13.79
CA TYR A 265 -28.27 5.71 -14.69
C TYR A 265 -27.28 6.86 -14.63
N THR A 266 -26.30 6.82 -13.72
CA THR A 266 -25.25 7.84 -13.62
C THR A 266 -23.98 7.36 -14.33
N HIS A 267 -23.22 8.27 -14.92
CA HIS A 267 -21.91 8.00 -15.51
C HIS A 267 -20.86 7.55 -14.49
N LEU A 268 -21.26 7.45 -13.24
CA LEU A 268 -20.42 7.10 -12.11
C LEU A 268 -20.45 5.61 -11.87
N ARG A 269 -19.27 5.04 -11.76
CA ARG A 269 -19.08 3.61 -11.57
C ARG A 269 -19.24 3.27 -10.09
N ALA A 270 -20.30 2.54 -9.77
CA ALA A 270 -20.30 1.81 -8.51
C ALA A 270 -19.19 0.76 -8.54
N HIS A 271 -18.40 0.74 -7.51
CA HIS A 271 -17.46 -0.34 -7.26
C HIS A 271 -18.15 -1.33 -6.32
N GLU A 272 -18.60 -2.44 -6.90
CA GLU A 272 -19.04 -3.56 -6.09
C GLU A 272 -17.81 -4.18 -5.43
N THR A 273 -17.84 -4.28 -4.12
CA THR A 273 -16.93 -5.14 -3.38
C THR A 273 -17.53 -6.54 -3.36
N LEU A 274 -16.72 -7.52 -3.72
CA LEU A 274 -17.06 -8.94 -3.59
C LEU A 274 -17.17 -9.31 -2.12
#